data_6d0b3e4e61cdc1410b1ae155410a38fe
#
_entry.id   6d0b3e4e61cdc1410b1ae155410a38fe
#
_cell.length_a   1.000
_cell.length_b   1.000
_cell.length_c   1.000
_cell.angle_alpha   90.00
_cell.angle_beta   90.00
_cell.angle_gamma   90.00
#
_symmetry.space_group_name_H-M   'P 1'
#
loop_
_entity.id
_entity.type
_entity.pdbx_description
1 polymer ?
#
loop_
_entity_poly.entity_id
_entity_poly.type
_entity_poly.pdbx_seq_one_letter_code
_entity_poly.pdbx_strand_id
1 'polypeptide(L)'
;MPFLSYFITPKGLKEYNPEEFAKKISEPGSKVIDVRTAMEFNHNHIKSATHVPLGTIKHELSSINKTDRLFLVCATGHRSRAAATILIKNGFNDVSHLSGGMTAWKKFSGQKD
;
A
#
# COMPACT_ATOMS: atom_id res chain seq x y z
N MET A 1 -16.67 3.20 -4.52
CA MET A 1 -15.42 3.86 -4.92
C MET A 1 -15.40 4.08 -6.42
N PRO A 2 -15.00 5.26 -6.90
CA PRO A 2 -14.96 5.49 -8.33
C PRO A 2 -13.99 4.56 -9.03
N PHE A 3 -14.45 3.98 -10.15
CA PHE A 3 -13.67 3.10 -10.98
C PHE A 3 -12.31 3.70 -11.38
N LEU A 4 -12.29 5.00 -11.69
CA LEU A 4 -11.08 5.69 -12.11
C LEU A 4 -9.97 5.72 -11.05
N SER A 5 -10.34 5.58 -9.77
CA SER A 5 -9.34 5.59 -8.68
C SER A 5 -8.31 4.46 -8.80
N TYR A 6 -8.64 3.39 -9.53
CA TYR A 6 -7.71 2.27 -9.75
C TYR A 6 -6.64 2.59 -10.79
N PHE A 7 -6.92 3.55 -11.69
CA PHE A 7 -6.07 3.83 -12.84
C PHE A 7 -5.41 5.22 -12.80
N ILE A 8 -5.86 6.10 -11.92
CA ILE A 8 -5.33 7.44 -11.80
C ILE A 8 -4.52 7.55 -10.52
N THR A 9 -3.25 7.94 -10.65
CA THR A 9 -2.40 8.20 -9.49
C THR A 9 -2.85 9.50 -8.83
N PRO A 10 -3.32 9.46 -7.58
CA PRO A 10 -3.76 10.68 -6.92
C PRO A 10 -2.58 11.60 -6.67
N LYS A 11 -2.84 12.91 -6.70
CA LYS A 11 -1.83 13.92 -6.39
C LYS A 11 -1.35 13.70 -4.95
N GLY A 12 -0.04 13.67 -4.77
CA GLY A 12 0.55 13.48 -3.44
C GLY A 12 0.98 12.04 -3.15
N LEU A 13 0.58 11.07 -3.99
CA LEU A 13 1.04 9.70 -3.82
C LEU A 13 2.46 9.57 -4.34
N LYS A 14 3.36 9.05 -3.50
CA LYS A 14 4.73 8.72 -3.90
C LYS A 14 4.77 7.27 -4.38
N GLU A 15 5.49 7.04 -5.47
CA GLU A 15 5.61 5.70 -6.04
C GLU A 15 7.06 5.24 -5.98
N TYR A 16 7.28 4.05 -5.43
CA TYR A 16 8.62 3.48 -5.33
C TYR A 16 8.67 2.11 -5.98
N ASN A 17 9.75 1.83 -6.70
CA ASN A 17 9.99 0.48 -7.20
C ASN A 17 10.37 -0.43 -6.01
N PRO A 18 10.42 -1.76 -6.19
CA PRO A 18 10.71 -2.66 -5.07
C PRO A 18 12.01 -2.38 -4.33
N GLU A 19 13.07 -2.04 -5.04
CA GLU A 19 14.37 -1.76 -4.41
C GLU A 19 14.28 -0.54 -3.50
N GLU A 20 13.70 0.54 -4.01
CA GLU A 20 13.50 1.78 -3.23
C GLU A 20 12.55 1.55 -2.07
N PHE A 21 11.45 0.81 -2.34
CA PHE A 21 10.44 0.51 -1.33
C PHE A 21 11.05 -0.26 -0.17
N ALA A 22 11.88 -1.27 -0.47
CA ALA A 22 12.56 -2.05 0.57
C ALA A 22 13.41 -1.19 1.48
N LYS A 23 14.11 -0.21 0.91
CA LYS A 23 14.93 0.73 1.69
C LYS A 23 14.06 1.62 2.58
N LYS A 24 12.96 2.14 2.01
CA LYS A 24 12.07 3.05 2.73
C LYS A 24 11.36 2.39 3.90
N ILE A 25 10.86 1.17 3.71
CA ILE A 25 10.12 0.49 4.79
C ILE A 25 11.01 0.02 5.92
N SER A 26 12.33 -0.02 5.73
CA SER A 26 13.27 -0.34 6.81
C SER A 26 13.58 0.86 7.71
N GLU A 27 13.18 2.06 7.30
CA GLU A 27 13.39 3.27 8.09
C GLU A 27 12.43 3.33 9.28
N PRO A 28 12.89 3.86 10.45
CA PRO A 28 11.99 4.02 11.60
C PRO A 28 10.76 4.86 11.27
N GLY A 29 9.62 4.49 11.84
CA GLY A 29 8.38 5.22 11.62
C GLY A 29 7.60 4.82 10.39
N SER A 30 8.13 3.90 9.58
CA SER A 30 7.42 3.39 8.40
C SER A 30 6.32 2.41 8.81
N LYS A 31 5.16 2.52 8.18
CA LYS A 31 4.02 1.62 8.38
C LYS A 31 3.62 1.02 7.05
N VAL A 32 3.79 -0.29 6.91
CA VAL A 32 3.43 -0.99 5.68
C VAL A 32 1.99 -1.50 5.81
N ILE A 33 1.15 -1.15 4.85
CA ILE A 33 -0.26 -1.54 4.84
C ILE A 33 -0.56 -2.30 3.57
N ASP A 34 -0.99 -3.56 3.72
CA ASP A 34 -1.38 -4.41 2.60
C ASP A 34 -2.89 -4.29 2.43
N VAL A 35 -3.33 -3.79 1.28
CA VAL A 35 -4.74 -3.51 1.00
C VAL A 35 -5.41 -4.60 0.16
N ARG A 36 -4.75 -5.74 0.01
CA ARG A 36 -5.30 -6.89 -0.72
C ARG A 36 -6.35 -7.62 0.10
N THR A 37 -6.97 -8.63 -0.51
CA THR A 37 -7.93 -9.48 0.21
C THR A 37 -7.21 -10.32 1.26
N ALA A 38 -7.98 -10.87 2.21
CA ALA A 38 -7.45 -11.76 3.24
C ALA A 38 -6.79 -13.00 2.64
N MET A 39 -7.39 -13.57 1.60
CA MET A 39 -6.83 -14.75 0.94
C MET A 39 -5.43 -14.45 0.37
N GLU A 40 -5.30 -13.33 -0.33
CA GLU A 40 -4.01 -12.92 -0.88
C GLU A 40 -2.98 -12.68 0.23
N PHE A 41 -3.36 -11.94 1.24
CA PHE A 41 -2.48 -11.62 2.37
C PHE A 41 -2.01 -12.88 3.11
N ASN A 42 -2.92 -13.80 3.37
CA ASN A 42 -2.60 -15.03 4.09
C ASN A 42 -1.73 -15.97 3.27
N HIS A 43 -1.81 -15.89 1.95
CA HIS A 43 -0.96 -16.72 1.08
C HIS A 43 0.49 -16.24 1.13
N ASN A 44 0.71 -14.94 1.06
CA ASN A 44 2.06 -14.37 1.07
C ASN A 44 1.95 -12.85 1.26
N HIS A 45 2.81 -12.27 2.10
CA HIS A 45 2.85 -10.82 2.30
C HIS A 45 4.24 -10.37 2.78
N ILE A 46 4.49 -9.08 2.71
CA ILE A 46 5.71 -8.49 3.25
C ILE A 46 5.64 -8.62 4.78
N LYS A 47 6.70 -9.14 5.37
CA LYS A 47 6.73 -9.51 6.80
C LYS A 47 6.21 -8.42 7.73
N SER A 48 6.56 -7.16 7.49
CA SER A 48 6.18 -6.04 8.36
C SER A 48 4.79 -5.50 8.08
N ALA A 49 4.07 -6.02 7.07
CA ALA A 49 2.79 -5.45 6.66
C ALA A 49 1.66 -5.74 7.65
N THR A 50 0.85 -4.70 7.88
CA THR A 50 -0.43 -4.83 8.56
C THR A 50 -1.50 -4.95 7.49
N HIS A 51 -2.46 -5.84 7.68
CA HIS A 51 -3.53 -6.05 6.72
C HIS A 51 -4.70 -5.11 6.96
N VAL A 52 -4.96 -4.22 6.01
CA VAL A 52 -6.12 -3.32 6.02
C VAL A 52 -6.72 -3.35 4.61
N PRO A 53 -7.66 -4.27 4.34
CA PRO A 53 -8.20 -4.43 2.98
C PRO A 53 -8.85 -3.18 2.44
N LEU A 54 -8.70 -2.96 1.13
CA LEU A 54 -9.31 -1.81 0.46
C LEU A 54 -10.81 -1.73 0.73
N GLY A 55 -11.49 -2.88 0.77
CA GLY A 55 -12.95 -2.92 0.98
C GLY A 55 -13.40 -2.36 2.31
N THR A 56 -12.53 -2.32 3.32
CA THR A 56 -12.88 -1.85 4.66
C THR A 56 -12.03 -0.67 5.14
N ILE A 57 -11.04 -0.25 4.37
CA ILE A 57 -10.10 0.79 4.82
C ILE A 57 -10.80 2.08 5.26
N LYS A 58 -11.88 2.44 4.57
CA LYS A 58 -12.63 3.65 4.88
C LYS A 58 -13.19 3.63 6.31
N HIS A 59 -13.50 2.44 6.82
CA HIS A 59 -14.04 2.28 8.17
C HIS A 59 -12.94 2.15 9.24
N GLU A 60 -11.68 2.06 8.81
CA GLU A 60 -10.54 1.86 9.71
C GLU A 60 -9.62 3.06 9.81
N LEU A 61 -10.01 4.19 9.21
CA LEU A 61 -9.16 5.38 9.18
C LEU A 61 -8.82 5.91 10.56
N SER A 62 -9.74 5.79 11.52
CA SER A 62 -9.52 6.28 12.88
C SER A 62 -8.48 5.47 13.64
N SER A 63 -8.16 4.26 13.19
CA SER A 63 -7.14 3.42 13.83
C SER A 63 -5.75 3.64 13.22
N ILE A 64 -5.64 4.48 12.19
CA ILE A 64 -4.38 4.79 11.53
C ILE A 64 -4.01 6.24 11.85
N ASN A 65 -2.80 6.45 12.33
CA ASN A 65 -2.33 7.79 12.69
C ASN A 65 -2.05 8.59 11.41
N LYS A 66 -2.65 9.78 11.29
CA LYS A 66 -2.50 10.64 10.11
C LYS A 66 -1.08 11.16 9.90
N THR A 67 -0.24 11.13 10.92
CA THR A 67 1.15 11.54 10.83
C THR A 67 2.10 10.39 10.51
N ASP A 68 1.60 9.16 10.43
CA ASP A 68 2.41 8.02 10.06
C ASP A 68 2.84 8.10 8.61
N ARG A 69 4.00 7.51 8.33
CA ARG A 69 4.51 7.35 6.97
C ARG A 69 3.97 6.03 6.44
N LEU A 70 2.98 6.11 5.56
CA LEU A 70 2.26 4.94 5.07
C LEU A 70 2.84 4.43 3.76
N PHE A 71 3.07 3.11 3.70
CA PHE A 71 3.58 2.43 2.52
C PHE A 71 2.60 1.33 2.14
N LEU A 72 1.85 1.57 1.06
CA LEU A 72 0.77 0.70 0.65
C LEU A 72 1.22 -0.38 -0.32
N VAL A 73 0.65 -1.56 -0.19
CA VAL A 73 0.96 -2.72 -1.04
C VAL A 73 -0.34 -3.33 -1.56
N CYS A 74 -0.39 -3.61 -2.86
CA CYS A 74 -1.43 -4.47 -3.43
C CYS A 74 -0.79 -5.44 -4.43
N ALA A 75 -1.59 -6.09 -5.28
CA ALA A 75 -1.04 -7.10 -6.19
C ALA A 75 -0.24 -6.48 -7.32
N THR A 76 -0.76 -5.42 -7.96
CA THR A 76 -0.16 -4.81 -9.16
C THR A 76 -0.07 -3.28 -9.11
N GLY A 77 -0.51 -2.64 -8.03
CA GLY A 77 -0.47 -1.19 -7.88
C GLY A 77 -1.80 -0.48 -8.07
N HIS A 78 -2.82 -1.16 -8.58
CA HIS A 78 -4.13 -0.52 -8.86
C HIS A 78 -4.92 -0.26 -7.57
N ARG A 79 -5.12 -1.28 -6.75
CA ARG A 79 -5.87 -1.13 -5.49
C ARG A 79 -5.17 -0.19 -4.52
N SER A 80 -3.84 -0.14 -4.54
CA SER A 80 -3.12 0.80 -3.68
C SER A 80 -3.32 2.25 -4.11
N ARG A 81 -3.49 2.52 -5.41
CA ARG A 81 -3.87 3.87 -5.87
C ARG A 81 -5.23 4.27 -5.32
N ALA A 82 -6.19 3.35 -5.37
CA ALA A 82 -7.53 3.60 -4.84
C ALA A 82 -7.50 3.83 -3.32
N ALA A 83 -6.74 3.02 -2.59
CA ALA A 83 -6.56 3.20 -1.14
C ALA A 83 -5.91 4.55 -0.84
N ALA A 84 -4.88 4.92 -1.60
CA ALA A 84 -4.21 6.20 -1.43
C ALA A 84 -5.16 7.38 -1.63
N THR A 85 -6.06 7.28 -2.61
CA THR A 85 -7.07 8.32 -2.84
C THR A 85 -7.92 8.54 -1.60
N ILE A 86 -8.37 7.45 -0.97
CA ILE A 86 -9.16 7.53 0.27
C ILE A 86 -8.35 8.19 1.38
N LEU A 87 -7.12 7.73 1.57
CA LEU A 87 -6.26 8.23 2.65
C LEU A 87 -5.94 9.72 2.48
N ILE A 88 -5.50 10.11 1.29
CA ILE A 88 -5.13 11.50 1.02
C ILE A 88 -6.32 12.44 1.19
N LYS A 89 -7.51 12.03 0.73
CA LYS A 89 -8.73 12.82 0.92
C LYS A 89 -9.11 12.98 2.39
N ASN A 90 -8.64 12.07 3.24
CA ASN A 90 -8.94 12.10 4.66
C ASN A 90 -7.79 12.62 5.51
N GLY A 91 -6.85 13.35 4.92
CA GLY A 91 -5.85 14.10 5.66
C GLY A 91 -4.54 13.37 5.94
N PHE A 92 -4.32 12.22 5.31
CA PHE A 92 -3.03 11.52 5.43
C PHE A 92 -2.05 12.18 4.45
N ASN A 93 -0.94 12.71 4.97
CA ASN A 93 -0.03 13.55 4.21
C ASN A 93 1.20 12.83 3.66
N ASP A 94 1.52 11.66 4.17
CA ASP A 94 2.70 10.92 3.75
C ASP A 94 2.30 9.52 3.31
N VAL A 95 1.86 9.41 2.07
CA VAL A 95 1.36 8.17 1.49
C VAL A 95 2.21 7.77 0.29
N SER A 96 2.72 6.56 0.33
CA SER A 96 3.52 5.98 -0.74
C SER A 96 2.94 4.62 -1.11
N HIS A 97 3.28 4.12 -2.28
CA HIS A 97 2.94 2.74 -2.61
C HIS A 97 4.03 2.04 -3.41
N LEU A 98 3.95 0.72 -3.40
CA LEU A 98 4.86 -0.15 -4.13
C LEU A 98 4.41 -0.22 -5.58
N SER A 99 5.17 0.39 -6.48
CA SER A 99 4.90 0.33 -7.91
C SER A 99 5.03 -1.12 -8.39
N GLY A 100 4.02 -1.58 -9.11
CA GLY A 100 3.95 -2.97 -9.57
C GLY A 100 3.51 -3.97 -8.50
N GLY A 101 3.32 -3.55 -7.26
CA GLY A 101 2.79 -4.37 -6.17
C GLY A 101 3.56 -5.62 -5.87
N MET A 102 2.86 -6.61 -5.29
CA MET A 102 3.51 -7.88 -4.92
C MET A 102 4.07 -8.64 -6.11
N THR A 103 3.50 -8.45 -7.31
CA THR A 103 4.05 -9.08 -8.52
C THR A 103 5.50 -8.63 -8.74
N ALA A 104 5.74 -7.32 -8.67
CA ALA A 104 7.09 -6.77 -8.82
C ALA A 104 7.99 -7.12 -7.62
N TRP A 105 7.41 -7.11 -6.42
CA TRP A 105 8.14 -7.44 -5.20
C TRP A 105 8.70 -8.86 -5.23
N LYS A 106 7.90 -9.82 -5.68
CA LYS A 106 8.34 -11.22 -5.76
C LYS A 106 9.53 -11.38 -6.71
N LYS A 107 9.50 -10.70 -7.84
CA LYS A 107 10.62 -10.72 -8.80
C LYS A 107 11.89 -10.16 -8.19
N PHE A 108 11.76 -9.05 -7.48
CA PHE A 108 12.88 -8.38 -6.82
C PHE A 108 13.47 -9.23 -5.70
N SER A 109 12.64 -9.80 -4.86
CA SER A 109 13.06 -10.54 -3.67
C SER A 109 13.44 -12.00 -3.97
N GLY A 110 13.15 -12.48 -5.19
CA GLY A 110 13.36 -13.88 -5.55
C GLY A 110 12.34 -14.83 -4.97
N GLN A 111 11.23 -14.33 -4.40
CA GLN A 111 10.17 -15.19 -3.88
C GLN A 111 9.42 -15.89 -5.00
N LYS A 112 8.99 -17.12 -4.72
CA LYS A 112 8.13 -17.87 -5.62
C LYS A 112 6.76 -18.03 -4.99
N ASP A 113 5.75 -18.14 -5.85
CA ASP A 113 4.37 -18.32 -5.42
C ASP A 113 4.16 -19.69 -4.76
#